data_d0409a2348f836546652a90d94b57928
#
_entry.id   d0409a2348f836546652a90d94b57928
#
_cell.length_a   1.000
_cell.length_b   1.000
_cell.length_c   1.000
_cell.angle_alpha   90.00
_cell.angle_beta   90.00
_cell.angle_gamma   90.00
#
_symmetry.space_group_name_H-M   'P 1'
#
loop_
_entity.id
_entity.type
_entity.pdbx_description
1 polymer ?
#
loop_
_entity_poly.entity_id
_entity_poly.type
_entity_poly.pdbx_seq_one_letter_code
_entity_poly.pdbx_strand_id
1 'polypeptide(L)'
;MKQLIITLCMMCIALFSQAQFSKTEKKIIANVDAGNAGALKLLEEAVNINSGSMNFEGVQQVGQLFKARLDALGFETRWIDGKPFGRAGHLVGYHTGKGTGKTLLLIGHLDTVFEPSSPFQKFTLVNDSIATGQGISDMKGGDVMIIYSLEALKQAGVLKNMNVIVVMTGDEELSGRPLELARKELIEAAKQADIAIGMEDGDSDPKTGVISRRSSSGWELNVTGVPAHSSQVFTSKVGAGAIYEVSRILTGFYERLSNEKDLTFNPGVIIGGSDVQRDPVLDGGTAFGKENIVAKQAMVTGDIRAISPEQLKMAQEIMQQVVSEHLPQTNAVLNFDEGYPPLAPTEGNKKLLAYYSTVSEDLGLGKVTAVNPRDAGAADISFTSGYVDMAIDGLGLFGGYGHTDKEYANLNWLPRQTKRIALLMYRLTQNPVGNKK
;
A
#
# COMPACT_ATOMS: atom_id res chain seq x y z
N MET A 1 -6.51 30.97 -73.13
CA MET A 1 -6.09 29.78 -72.41
C MET A 1 -6.19 30.10 -70.93
N LYS A 2 -7.27 29.67 -70.28
CA LYS A 2 -7.46 29.82 -68.86
C LYS A 2 -7.12 28.50 -68.18
N GLN A 3 -6.03 28.45 -67.41
CA GLN A 3 -5.66 27.31 -66.62
C GLN A 3 -6.55 27.24 -65.36
N LEU A 4 -7.29 26.18 -65.27
CA LEU A 4 -8.11 25.80 -64.14
C LEU A 4 -7.22 25.13 -63.08
N ILE A 5 -6.91 25.77 -61.99
CA ILE A 5 -6.17 25.16 -60.87
C ILE A 5 -7.22 24.48 -59.98
N ILE A 6 -7.23 23.14 -60.01
CA ILE A 6 -8.03 22.31 -59.10
C ILE A 6 -7.19 22.15 -57.82
N THR A 7 -7.56 22.86 -56.77
CA THR A 7 -6.98 22.69 -55.44
C THR A 7 -7.66 21.49 -54.78
N LEU A 8 -6.96 20.37 -54.74
CA LEU A 8 -7.42 19.14 -54.04
C LEU A 8 -7.20 19.35 -52.53
N CYS A 9 -8.27 19.72 -51.80
CA CYS A 9 -8.27 19.71 -50.35
C CYS A 9 -8.18 18.26 -49.87
N MET A 10 -6.98 17.78 -49.50
CA MET A 10 -6.82 16.60 -48.69
C MET A 10 -7.34 16.89 -47.29
N MET A 11 -8.59 16.53 -47.03
CA MET A 11 -9.10 16.39 -45.67
C MET A 11 -8.41 15.16 -45.05
N CYS A 12 -7.35 15.37 -44.30
CA CYS A 12 -6.84 14.35 -43.37
C CYS A 12 -7.93 14.11 -42.31
N ILE A 13 -8.81 13.17 -42.57
CA ILE A 13 -9.63 12.56 -41.56
C ILE A 13 -8.66 11.77 -40.68
N ALA A 14 -8.23 12.34 -39.56
CA ALA A 14 -7.62 11.58 -38.47
C ALA A 14 -8.69 10.59 -37.98
N LEU A 15 -8.66 9.39 -38.51
CA LEU A 15 -9.38 8.25 -37.95
C LEU A 15 -8.78 8.04 -36.56
N PHE A 16 -9.38 8.66 -35.54
CA PHE A 16 -9.25 8.18 -34.20
C PHE A 16 -9.81 6.76 -34.23
N SER A 17 -8.94 5.77 -34.29
CA SER A 17 -9.29 4.39 -34.05
C SER A 17 -9.81 4.31 -32.61
N GLN A 18 -11.11 4.53 -32.45
CA GLN A 18 -11.75 4.14 -31.18
C GLN A 18 -11.55 2.64 -31.07
N ALA A 19 -10.89 2.19 -30.03
CA ALA A 19 -10.72 0.79 -29.75
C ALA A 19 -12.08 0.11 -29.79
N GLN A 20 -12.24 -0.81 -30.72
CA GLN A 20 -13.52 -1.49 -30.90
C GLN A 20 -13.63 -2.58 -29.85
N PHE A 21 -14.30 -2.29 -28.72
CA PHE A 21 -14.59 -3.29 -27.70
C PHE A 21 -15.25 -4.53 -28.32
N SER A 22 -14.76 -5.69 -27.96
CA SER A 22 -15.38 -6.98 -28.29
C SER A 22 -16.80 -7.05 -27.70
N LYS A 23 -17.62 -7.98 -28.22
CA LYS A 23 -18.98 -8.23 -27.69
C LYS A 23 -18.95 -8.51 -26.17
N THR A 24 -17.97 -9.24 -25.70
CA THR A 24 -17.80 -9.57 -24.28
C THR A 24 -17.44 -8.32 -23.45
N GLU A 25 -16.51 -7.51 -23.92
CA GLU A 25 -16.12 -6.27 -23.23
C GLU A 25 -17.29 -5.28 -23.14
N LYS A 26 -18.07 -5.11 -24.22
CA LYS A 26 -19.30 -4.31 -24.19
C LYS A 26 -20.31 -4.81 -23.15
N LYS A 27 -20.41 -6.15 -23.00
CA LYS A 27 -21.28 -6.74 -21.98
C LYS A 27 -20.75 -6.48 -20.56
N ILE A 28 -19.43 -6.59 -20.34
CA ILE A 28 -18.82 -6.26 -19.05
C ILE A 28 -19.09 -4.81 -18.69
N ILE A 29 -18.85 -3.87 -19.60
CA ILE A 29 -19.10 -2.44 -19.40
C ILE A 29 -20.56 -2.18 -19.01
N ALA A 30 -21.51 -2.75 -19.79
CA ALA A 30 -22.94 -2.59 -19.52
C ALA A 30 -23.36 -3.19 -18.15
N ASN A 31 -22.77 -4.32 -17.74
CA ASN A 31 -23.05 -4.94 -16.46
C ASN A 31 -22.54 -4.07 -15.28
N VAL A 32 -21.36 -3.42 -15.43
CA VAL A 32 -20.88 -2.46 -14.42
C VAL A 32 -21.85 -1.28 -14.29
N ASP A 33 -22.32 -0.72 -15.41
CA ASP A 33 -23.29 0.39 -15.37
C ASP A 33 -24.59 -0.01 -14.71
N ALA A 34 -25.11 -1.19 -15.03
CA ALA A 34 -26.33 -1.73 -14.43
C ALA A 34 -26.18 -2.03 -12.93
N GLY A 35 -24.97 -2.41 -12.49
CA GLY A 35 -24.67 -2.71 -11.08
C GLY A 35 -24.40 -1.48 -10.20
N ASN A 36 -24.19 -0.29 -10.77
CA ASN A 36 -23.69 0.87 -10.05
C ASN A 36 -24.54 1.30 -8.83
N ALA A 37 -25.86 1.23 -8.95
CA ALA A 37 -26.75 1.56 -7.82
C ALA A 37 -26.58 0.58 -6.64
N GLY A 38 -26.36 -0.70 -6.94
CA GLY A 38 -26.04 -1.71 -5.93
C GLY A 38 -24.66 -1.50 -5.31
N ALA A 39 -23.67 -1.09 -6.12
CA ALA A 39 -22.33 -0.78 -5.64
C ALA A 39 -22.36 0.39 -4.65
N LEU A 40 -23.08 1.46 -4.97
CA LEU A 40 -23.23 2.61 -4.07
C LEU A 40 -23.92 2.21 -2.76
N LYS A 41 -24.94 1.37 -2.82
CA LYS A 41 -25.61 0.86 -1.62
C LYS A 41 -24.67 0.00 -0.76
N LEU A 42 -23.89 -0.88 -1.36
CA LEU A 42 -22.89 -1.67 -0.63
C LEU A 42 -21.80 -0.79 0.01
N LEU A 43 -21.37 0.26 -0.70
CA LEU A 43 -20.43 1.24 -0.15
C LEU A 43 -21.00 1.94 1.09
N GLU A 44 -22.25 2.41 1.02
CA GLU A 44 -22.94 3.01 2.15
C GLU A 44 -23.06 2.02 3.34
N GLU A 45 -23.45 0.77 3.08
CA GLU A 45 -23.53 -0.28 4.08
C GLU A 45 -22.17 -0.51 4.77
N ALA A 46 -21.08 -0.64 4.00
CA ALA A 46 -19.74 -0.87 4.53
C ALA A 46 -19.20 0.33 5.32
N VAL A 47 -19.37 1.55 4.79
CA VAL A 47 -18.92 2.78 5.46
C VAL A 47 -19.66 3.02 6.77
N ASN A 48 -20.92 2.63 6.88
CA ASN A 48 -21.72 2.78 8.10
C ASN A 48 -21.40 1.77 9.21
N ILE A 49 -20.52 0.79 8.93
CA ILE A 49 -19.95 -0.10 9.95
C ILE A 49 -18.60 0.47 10.39
N ASN A 50 -18.47 0.84 11.68
CA ASN A 50 -17.16 1.22 12.19
C ASN A 50 -16.23 0.00 12.19
N SER A 51 -15.08 0.13 11.58
CA SER A 51 -14.06 -0.92 11.46
C SER A 51 -12.66 -0.41 11.77
N GLY A 52 -12.50 0.47 12.77
CA GLY A 52 -11.17 0.78 13.29
C GLY A 52 -10.39 -0.49 13.59
N SER A 53 -9.08 -0.53 13.34
CA SER A 53 -8.26 -1.77 13.42
C SER A 53 -8.38 -2.47 14.77
N MET A 54 -8.65 -1.73 15.86
CA MET A 54 -8.86 -2.29 17.20
C MET A 54 -10.32 -2.61 17.50
N ASN A 55 -11.26 -2.23 16.65
CA ASN A 55 -12.66 -2.65 16.72
C ASN A 55 -12.88 -4.00 16.03
N PHE A 56 -12.44 -5.07 16.65
CA PHE A 56 -12.44 -6.41 16.06
C PHE A 56 -13.83 -6.87 15.59
N GLU A 57 -14.87 -6.51 16.32
CA GLU A 57 -16.26 -6.84 15.95
C GLU A 57 -16.65 -6.11 14.66
N GLY A 58 -16.33 -4.83 14.54
CA GLY A 58 -16.63 -4.03 13.35
C GLY A 58 -15.87 -4.52 12.11
N VAL A 59 -14.59 -4.83 12.24
CA VAL A 59 -13.79 -5.43 11.15
C VAL A 59 -14.41 -6.76 10.70
N GLN A 60 -14.83 -7.62 11.64
CA GLN A 60 -15.51 -8.88 11.31
C GLN A 60 -16.86 -8.63 10.63
N GLN A 61 -17.64 -7.63 11.04
CA GLN A 61 -18.93 -7.29 10.41
C GLN A 61 -18.71 -6.85 8.95
N VAL A 62 -17.74 -5.99 8.67
CA VAL A 62 -17.37 -5.61 7.29
C VAL A 62 -16.91 -6.84 6.51
N GLY A 63 -16.07 -7.69 7.12
CA GLY A 63 -15.63 -8.94 6.51
C GLY A 63 -16.79 -9.88 6.16
N GLN A 64 -17.80 -10.03 7.03
CA GLN A 64 -18.99 -10.85 6.73
C GLN A 64 -19.85 -10.25 5.61
N LEU A 65 -19.94 -8.92 5.52
CA LEU A 65 -20.63 -8.25 4.43
C LEU A 65 -20.02 -8.61 3.06
N PHE A 66 -18.69 -8.53 2.93
CA PHE A 66 -17.98 -8.88 1.70
C PHE A 66 -17.91 -10.39 1.47
N LYS A 67 -17.77 -11.19 2.52
CA LYS A 67 -17.82 -12.66 2.46
C LYS A 67 -19.11 -13.15 1.80
N ALA A 68 -20.27 -12.63 2.23
CA ALA A 68 -21.55 -13.00 1.67
C ALA A 68 -21.64 -12.72 0.15
N ARG A 69 -21.01 -11.64 -0.33
CA ARG A 69 -20.92 -11.30 -1.76
C ARG A 69 -20.03 -12.27 -2.52
N LEU A 70 -18.84 -12.58 -1.97
CA LEU A 70 -17.91 -13.55 -2.58
C LEU A 70 -18.53 -14.95 -2.63
N ASP A 71 -19.20 -15.40 -1.57
CA ASP A 71 -19.92 -16.69 -1.55
C ASP A 71 -20.98 -16.74 -2.67
N ALA A 72 -21.77 -15.67 -2.82
CA ALA A 72 -22.77 -15.58 -3.90
C ALA A 72 -22.16 -15.58 -5.30
N LEU A 73 -20.91 -15.13 -5.43
CA LEU A 73 -20.13 -15.21 -6.68
C LEU A 73 -19.58 -16.60 -6.96
N GLY A 74 -19.56 -17.49 -5.98
CA GLY A 74 -19.06 -18.86 -6.08
C GLY A 74 -17.61 -19.01 -5.64
N PHE A 75 -17.11 -18.10 -4.83
CA PHE A 75 -15.81 -18.24 -4.18
C PHE A 75 -15.92 -19.20 -3.00
N GLU A 76 -14.89 -19.98 -2.79
CA GLU A 76 -14.65 -20.68 -1.54
C GLU A 76 -13.98 -19.71 -0.56
N THR A 77 -14.73 -19.24 0.43
CA THR A 77 -14.28 -18.20 1.34
C THR A 77 -13.99 -18.75 2.73
N ARG A 78 -13.00 -18.16 3.41
CA ARG A 78 -12.67 -18.44 4.81
C ARG A 78 -12.31 -17.16 5.54
N TRP A 79 -12.64 -17.13 6.84
CA TRP A 79 -12.16 -16.15 7.77
C TRP A 79 -10.90 -16.67 8.45
N ILE A 80 -9.83 -15.90 8.42
CA ILE A 80 -8.58 -16.20 9.12
C ILE A 80 -8.65 -15.55 10.49
N ASP A 81 -8.59 -16.35 11.55
CA ASP A 81 -8.61 -15.83 12.93
C ASP A 81 -7.36 -14.96 13.21
N GLY A 82 -7.59 -13.72 13.61
CA GLY A 82 -6.54 -12.74 13.92
C GLY A 82 -5.98 -12.84 15.35
N LYS A 83 -6.56 -13.69 16.20
CA LYS A 83 -6.11 -13.83 17.59
C LYS A 83 -4.60 -14.11 17.73
N PRO A 84 -3.95 -14.95 16.88
CA PRO A 84 -2.52 -15.20 16.97
C PRO A 84 -1.62 -13.98 16.78
N PHE A 85 -2.12 -12.93 16.12
CA PHE A 85 -1.41 -11.67 15.88
C PHE A 85 -2.13 -10.44 16.49
N GLY A 86 -3.09 -10.69 17.39
CA GLY A 86 -3.75 -9.65 18.18
C GLY A 86 -4.67 -8.71 17.40
N ARG A 87 -5.35 -9.22 16.35
CA ARG A 87 -6.28 -8.47 15.48
C ARG A 87 -7.55 -9.25 15.22
N ALA A 88 -8.48 -8.65 14.45
CA ALA A 88 -9.75 -9.29 14.09
C ALA A 88 -9.55 -10.49 13.17
N GLY A 89 -8.67 -10.39 12.20
CA GLY A 89 -8.43 -11.42 11.19
C GLY A 89 -8.68 -10.93 9.77
N HIS A 90 -8.68 -11.85 8.80
CA HIS A 90 -8.73 -11.55 7.36
C HIS A 90 -9.80 -12.36 6.66
N LEU A 91 -10.33 -11.83 5.56
CA LEU A 91 -11.17 -12.56 4.61
C LEU A 91 -10.33 -13.02 3.43
N VAL A 92 -10.38 -14.32 3.14
CA VAL A 92 -9.74 -14.90 1.96
C VAL A 92 -10.78 -15.67 1.15
N GLY A 93 -10.78 -15.48 -0.17
CA GLY A 93 -11.67 -16.16 -1.10
C GLY A 93 -10.92 -16.70 -2.31
N TYR A 94 -11.23 -17.92 -2.71
CA TYR A 94 -10.64 -18.58 -3.88
C TYR A 94 -11.73 -18.90 -4.91
N HIS A 95 -11.48 -18.57 -6.16
CA HIS A 95 -12.31 -18.96 -7.30
C HIS A 95 -11.43 -19.68 -8.33
N THR A 96 -11.66 -20.97 -8.50
CA THR A 96 -10.96 -21.79 -9.50
C THR A 96 -11.82 -21.89 -10.76
N GLY A 97 -11.36 -21.24 -11.83
CA GLY A 97 -12.01 -21.30 -13.13
C GLY A 97 -11.61 -22.54 -13.94
N LYS A 98 -12.31 -22.74 -15.06
CA LYS A 98 -11.99 -23.83 -16.01
C LYS A 98 -10.91 -23.46 -17.02
N GLY A 99 -10.48 -22.21 -17.05
CA GLY A 99 -9.45 -21.72 -17.98
C GLY A 99 -8.04 -21.97 -17.49
N THR A 100 -7.08 -21.89 -18.41
CA THR A 100 -5.64 -22.00 -18.15
C THR A 100 -4.96 -20.63 -18.12
N GLY A 101 -5.74 -19.56 -17.93
CA GLY A 101 -5.23 -18.19 -17.85
C GLY A 101 -4.47 -17.92 -16.54
N LYS A 102 -3.90 -16.72 -16.46
CA LYS A 102 -3.18 -16.27 -15.26
C LYS A 102 -4.09 -16.21 -14.04
N THR A 103 -3.54 -16.53 -12.88
CA THR A 103 -4.20 -16.37 -11.59
C THR A 103 -4.02 -14.94 -11.11
N LEU A 104 -5.13 -14.26 -10.80
CA LEU A 104 -5.15 -12.89 -10.29
C LEU A 104 -5.33 -12.92 -8.77
N LEU A 105 -4.55 -12.12 -8.05
CA LEU A 105 -4.73 -11.81 -6.64
C LEU A 105 -5.26 -10.39 -6.52
N LEU A 106 -6.45 -10.23 -5.96
CA LEU A 106 -7.06 -8.95 -5.63
C LEU A 106 -6.87 -8.67 -4.15
N ILE A 107 -6.37 -7.49 -3.81
CA ILE A 107 -6.02 -7.13 -2.44
C ILE A 107 -6.80 -5.91 -2.01
N GLY A 108 -7.40 -5.99 -0.82
CA GLY A 108 -8.04 -4.90 -0.11
C GLY A 108 -7.86 -5.02 1.39
N HIS A 109 -8.39 -4.07 2.16
CA HIS A 109 -8.44 -4.18 3.61
C HIS A 109 -9.79 -3.72 4.18
N LEU A 110 -10.15 -4.31 5.31
CA LEU A 110 -11.47 -4.18 5.96
C LEU A 110 -11.46 -3.13 7.07
N ASP A 111 -10.26 -2.86 7.62
CA ASP A 111 -10.09 -1.93 8.72
C ASP A 111 -9.96 -0.49 8.25
N THR A 112 -9.94 0.44 9.18
CA THR A 112 -9.73 1.88 8.97
C THR A 112 -8.99 2.45 10.17
N VAL A 113 -8.42 3.64 10.03
CA VAL A 113 -7.84 4.41 11.16
C VAL A 113 -8.90 4.94 12.16
N PHE A 114 -10.20 4.86 11.83
CA PHE A 114 -11.27 5.47 12.62
C PHE A 114 -11.80 4.54 13.70
N GLU A 115 -11.25 4.63 14.89
CA GLU A 115 -11.74 3.88 16.05
C GLU A 115 -13.15 4.33 16.50
N PRO A 116 -13.89 3.53 17.32
CA PRO A 116 -15.25 3.88 17.75
C PRO A 116 -15.38 5.23 18.44
N SER A 117 -14.30 5.76 19.00
CA SER A 117 -14.27 7.09 19.62
C SER A 117 -14.21 8.24 18.63
N SER A 118 -13.92 7.98 17.35
CA SER A 118 -13.88 9.00 16.30
C SER A 118 -15.29 9.59 16.09
N PRO A 119 -15.43 10.91 15.94
CA PRO A 119 -16.70 11.53 15.57
C PRO A 119 -17.12 11.29 14.11
N PHE A 120 -16.17 10.87 13.25
CA PHE A 120 -16.35 10.65 11.82
C PHE A 120 -16.76 9.18 11.55
N GLN A 121 -18.09 8.90 11.52
CA GLN A 121 -18.58 7.52 11.59
C GLN A 121 -19.52 7.10 10.46
N LYS A 122 -20.09 8.00 9.66
CA LYS A 122 -21.18 7.65 8.74
C LYS A 122 -20.98 8.16 7.34
N PHE A 123 -21.47 7.35 6.38
CA PHE A 123 -21.66 7.78 5.01
C PHE A 123 -22.59 8.99 4.93
N THR A 124 -22.15 10.06 4.28
CA THR A 124 -22.93 11.28 4.09
C THR A 124 -22.72 11.81 2.67
N LEU A 125 -23.81 11.92 1.92
CA LEU A 125 -23.78 12.58 0.62
C LEU A 125 -23.63 14.09 0.83
N VAL A 126 -22.56 14.66 0.26
CA VAL A 126 -22.32 16.12 0.22
C VAL A 126 -23.05 16.72 -0.96
N ASN A 127 -23.04 16.01 -2.09
CA ASN A 127 -23.78 16.33 -3.32
C ASN A 127 -23.88 15.05 -4.18
N ASP A 128 -24.42 15.16 -5.41
CA ASP A 128 -24.61 14.03 -6.30
C ASP A 128 -23.34 13.26 -6.70
N SER A 129 -22.17 13.83 -6.44
CA SER A 129 -20.88 13.28 -6.85
C SER A 129 -19.91 13.00 -5.70
N ILE A 130 -20.12 13.59 -4.54
CA ILE A 130 -19.19 13.53 -3.41
C ILE A 130 -19.91 12.98 -2.19
N ALA A 131 -19.32 11.98 -1.57
CA ALA A 131 -19.71 11.49 -0.26
C ALA A 131 -18.52 11.49 0.69
N THR A 132 -18.79 11.63 1.98
CA THR A 132 -17.82 11.51 3.08
C THR A 132 -18.17 10.30 3.93
N GLY A 133 -17.20 9.74 4.64
CA GLY A 133 -17.40 8.64 5.58
C GLY A 133 -16.10 7.88 5.84
N GLN A 134 -16.04 7.21 6.99
CA GLN A 134 -14.87 6.47 7.43
C GLN A 134 -14.44 5.37 6.44
N GLY A 135 -13.21 5.44 5.95
CA GLY A 135 -12.67 4.47 5.01
C GLY A 135 -13.40 4.45 3.66
N ILE A 136 -14.09 5.54 3.27
CA ILE A 136 -14.86 5.57 2.01
C ILE A 136 -13.94 5.48 0.79
N SER A 137 -12.75 6.07 0.83
CA SER A 137 -11.70 5.94 -0.17
C SER A 137 -10.62 4.94 0.26
N ASP A 138 -10.31 4.92 1.54
CA ASP A 138 -9.26 4.10 2.14
C ASP A 138 -9.83 3.08 3.15
N MET A 139 -10.16 1.80 2.68
CA MET A 139 -10.30 1.51 1.26
C MET A 139 -11.59 0.74 0.95
N LYS A 140 -12.70 0.97 1.71
CA LYS A 140 -13.98 0.26 1.50
C LYS A 140 -14.53 0.45 0.09
N GLY A 141 -14.24 1.60 -0.55
CA GLY A 141 -14.56 1.84 -1.96
C GLY A 141 -13.84 0.87 -2.89
N GLY A 142 -12.57 0.57 -2.62
CA GLY A 142 -11.79 -0.43 -3.33
C GLY A 142 -12.36 -1.83 -3.17
N ASP A 143 -12.73 -2.22 -1.95
CA ASP A 143 -13.37 -3.52 -1.68
C ASP A 143 -14.68 -3.68 -2.44
N VAL A 144 -15.52 -2.64 -2.49
CA VAL A 144 -16.75 -2.64 -3.28
C VAL A 144 -16.45 -2.82 -4.76
N MET A 145 -15.40 -2.18 -5.29
CA MET A 145 -15.02 -2.33 -6.70
C MET A 145 -14.50 -3.74 -7.02
N ILE A 146 -13.82 -4.42 -6.07
CA ILE A 146 -13.49 -5.85 -6.21
C ILE A 146 -14.79 -6.65 -6.47
N ILE A 147 -15.77 -6.51 -5.60
CA ILE A 147 -17.03 -7.26 -5.68
C ILE A 147 -17.76 -6.98 -7.01
N TYR A 148 -17.94 -5.71 -7.35
CA TYR A 148 -18.73 -5.37 -8.55
C TYR A 148 -17.99 -5.62 -9.87
N SER A 149 -16.67 -5.63 -9.88
CA SER A 149 -15.88 -6.12 -11.01
C SER A 149 -16.12 -7.62 -11.23
N LEU A 150 -16.09 -8.42 -10.16
CA LEU A 150 -16.36 -9.85 -10.21
C LEU A 150 -17.82 -10.16 -10.59
N GLU A 151 -18.80 -9.39 -10.09
CA GLU A 151 -20.21 -9.51 -10.49
C GLU A 151 -20.40 -9.25 -11.98
N ALA A 152 -19.80 -8.18 -12.52
CA ALA A 152 -19.88 -7.84 -13.93
C ALA A 152 -19.28 -8.95 -14.83
N LEU A 153 -18.15 -9.52 -14.40
CA LEU A 153 -17.50 -10.66 -15.08
C LEU A 153 -18.33 -11.93 -15.01
N LYS A 154 -18.99 -12.22 -13.87
CA LYS A 154 -19.92 -13.36 -13.73
C LYS A 154 -21.12 -13.21 -14.65
N GLN A 155 -21.77 -12.04 -14.66
CA GLN A 155 -22.92 -11.74 -15.53
C GLN A 155 -22.54 -11.76 -17.03
N ALA A 156 -21.29 -11.40 -17.36
CA ALA A 156 -20.75 -11.55 -18.71
C ALA A 156 -20.50 -13.02 -19.08
N GLY A 157 -20.51 -13.93 -18.10
CA GLY A 157 -20.29 -15.36 -18.28
C GLY A 157 -18.82 -15.75 -18.40
N VAL A 158 -17.89 -14.86 -18.02
CA VAL A 158 -16.43 -15.09 -18.17
C VAL A 158 -15.74 -15.50 -16.86
N LEU A 159 -16.25 -15.11 -15.70
CA LEU A 159 -15.68 -15.44 -14.41
C LEU A 159 -15.44 -16.95 -14.23
N LYS A 160 -16.34 -17.79 -14.72
CA LYS A 160 -16.23 -19.26 -14.68
C LYS A 160 -14.94 -19.84 -15.29
N ASN A 161 -14.20 -19.03 -16.06
CA ASN A 161 -12.95 -19.43 -16.70
C ASN A 161 -11.72 -18.73 -16.06
N MET A 162 -11.91 -17.91 -15.03
CA MET A 162 -10.85 -17.10 -14.41
C MET A 162 -10.43 -17.72 -13.09
N ASN A 163 -9.12 -17.75 -12.82
CA ASN A 163 -8.57 -18.08 -11.51
C ASN A 163 -8.35 -16.77 -10.76
N VAL A 164 -9.04 -16.60 -9.63
CA VAL A 164 -9.00 -15.36 -8.83
C VAL A 164 -8.90 -15.70 -7.36
N ILE A 165 -7.97 -15.04 -6.68
CA ILE A 165 -7.84 -15.05 -5.23
C ILE A 165 -8.17 -13.64 -4.75
N VAL A 166 -8.94 -13.52 -3.68
CA VAL A 166 -9.24 -12.25 -3.02
C VAL A 166 -8.71 -12.34 -1.59
N VAL A 167 -7.92 -11.38 -1.17
CA VAL A 167 -7.49 -11.22 0.22
C VAL A 167 -7.87 -9.82 0.67
N MET A 168 -8.68 -9.74 1.74
CA MET A 168 -9.02 -8.49 2.42
C MET A 168 -8.51 -8.62 3.85
N THR A 169 -7.45 -7.90 4.17
CA THR A 169 -6.85 -7.91 5.50
C THR A 169 -7.68 -7.06 6.47
N GLY A 170 -7.61 -7.33 7.74
CA GLY A 170 -8.35 -6.56 8.76
C GLY A 170 -7.43 -5.86 9.73
N ASP A 171 -6.23 -5.51 9.27
CA ASP A 171 -5.18 -4.88 10.08
C ASP A 171 -4.12 -4.17 9.22
N GLU A 172 -4.49 -3.62 8.08
CA GLU A 172 -3.58 -2.87 7.23
C GLU A 172 -3.13 -1.60 7.95
N GLU A 173 -4.06 -0.85 8.48
CA GLU A 173 -3.88 0.45 9.13
C GLU A 173 -3.11 0.37 10.46
N LEU A 174 -3.28 -0.73 11.17
CA LEU A 174 -2.52 -1.04 12.38
C LEU A 174 -2.21 -2.54 12.42
N SER A 175 -1.07 -2.90 11.85
CA SER A 175 -0.69 -4.29 11.66
C SER A 175 -0.58 -5.08 12.96
N GLY A 176 -1.11 -6.30 12.95
CA GLY A 176 -0.93 -7.27 14.03
C GLY A 176 0.53 -7.73 14.15
N ARG A 177 0.88 -8.28 15.31
CA ARG A 177 2.23 -8.76 15.61
C ARG A 177 2.19 -10.19 16.16
N PRO A 178 3.12 -11.06 15.78
CA PRO A 178 4.20 -10.86 14.80
C PRO A 178 3.68 -10.64 13.38
N LEU A 179 4.32 -9.76 12.61
CA LEU A 179 3.91 -9.40 11.25
C LEU A 179 3.96 -10.61 10.30
N GLU A 180 4.89 -11.53 10.50
CA GLU A 180 4.96 -12.80 9.77
C GLU A 180 3.64 -13.59 9.84
N LEU A 181 3.00 -13.64 11.01
CA LEU A 181 1.70 -14.31 11.18
C LEU A 181 0.56 -13.49 10.56
N ALA A 182 0.58 -12.17 10.75
CA ALA A 182 -0.44 -11.27 10.21
C ALA A 182 -0.47 -11.25 8.67
N ARG A 183 0.66 -11.41 8.00
CA ARG A 183 0.75 -11.37 6.52
C ARG A 183 0.90 -12.75 5.88
N LYS A 184 0.89 -13.82 6.68
CA LYS A 184 1.07 -15.19 6.18
C LYS A 184 0.12 -15.56 5.05
N GLU A 185 -1.18 -15.33 5.23
CA GLU A 185 -2.18 -15.74 4.23
C GLU A 185 -2.09 -14.92 2.94
N LEU A 186 -1.75 -13.63 3.04
CA LEU A 186 -1.50 -12.79 1.87
C LEU A 186 -0.27 -13.29 1.09
N ILE A 187 0.81 -13.63 1.77
CA ILE A 187 2.03 -14.18 1.15
C ILE A 187 1.73 -15.54 0.51
N GLU A 188 0.99 -16.43 1.17
CA GLU A 188 0.61 -17.74 0.60
C GLU A 188 -0.31 -17.58 -0.62
N ALA A 189 -1.19 -16.58 -0.64
CA ALA A 189 -1.99 -16.23 -1.81
C ALA A 189 -1.11 -15.69 -2.95
N ALA A 190 -0.14 -14.83 -2.65
CA ALA A 190 0.81 -14.29 -3.64
C ALA A 190 1.65 -15.39 -4.30
N LYS A 191 2.09 -16.42 -3.56
CA LYS A 191 2.82 -17.58 -4.11
C LYS A 191 2.00 -18.39 -5.12
N GLN A 192 0.67 -18.32 -5.06
CA GLN A 192 -0.26 -19.02 -5.96
C GLN A 192 -0.72 -18.14 -7.13
N ALA A 193 -0.46 -16.84 -7.08
CA ALA A 193 -0.88 -15.88 -8.09
C ALA A 193 0.24 -15.59 -9.11
N ASP A 194 -0.16 -15.12 -10.28
CA ASP A 194 0.75 -14.58 -11.30
C ASP A 194 0.79 -13.06 -11.26
N ILE A 195 -0.34 -12.42 -10.91
CA ILE A 195 -0.53 -10.97 -10.95
C ILE A 195 -1.25 -10.51 -9.68
N ALA A 196 -0.72 -9.50 -9.01
CA ALA A 196 -1.38 -8.84 -7.89
C ALA A 196 -1.95 -7.48 -8.29
N ILE A 197 -3.17 -7.19 -7.85
CA ILE A 197 -3.88 -5.93 -8.09
C ILE A 197 -4.41 -5.44 -6.73
N GLY A 198 -3.83 -4.35 -6.23
CA GLY A 198 -4.26 -3.69 -5.02
C GLY A 198 -5.28 -2.59 -5.31
N MET A 199 -6.21 -2.43 -4.40
CA MET A 199 -7.36 -1.54 -4.57
C MET A 199 -7.31 -0.37 -3.58
N GLU A 200 -6.11 0.03 -3.17
CA GLU A 200 -5.84 1.25 -2.41
C GLU A 200 -6.25 2.52 -3.15
N ASP A 201 -6.42 3.63 -2.45
CA ASP A 201 -6.81 4.93 -3.02
C ASP A 201 -5.68 5.62 -3.83
N GLY A 202 -4.45 5.15 -3.72
CA GLY A 202 -3.27 5.65 -4.44
C GLY A 202 -2.87 7.07 -4.00
N ASP A 203 -2.63 7.95 -4.98
CA ASP A 203 -2.37 9.39 -4.77
C ASP A 203 -3.62 10.24 -5.07
N SER A 204 -4.77 9.61 -5.17
CA SER A 204 -6.07 10.23 -5.48
C SER A 204 -6.18 10.86 -6.89
N ASP A 205 -5.18 10.69 -7.76
CA ASP A 205 -5.26 11.09 -9.17
C ASP A 205 -5.71 9.90 -10.04
N PRO A 206 -6.87 9.99 -10.73
CA PRO A 206 -7.34 8.92 -11.61
C PRO A 206 -6.47 8.69 -12.86
N LYS A 207 -5.41 9.48 -13.06
CA LYS A 207 -4.45 9.35 -14.16
C LYS A 207 -3.14 8.68 -13.73
N THR A 208 -3.09 8.15 -12.52
CA THR A 208 -1.92 7.47 -11.99
C THR A 208 -2.24 6.04 -11.55
N GLY A 209 -1.19 5.26 -11.34
CA GLY A 209 -1.24 3.93 -10.76
C GLY A 209 0.08 3.64 -10.03
N VAL A 210 0.00 2.92 -8.94
CA VAL A 210 1.16 2.64 -8.09
C VAL A 210 1.84 1.36 -8.56
N ILE A 211 3.06 1.46 -9.06
CA ILE A 211 3.89 0.31 -9.49
C ILE A 211 5.06 0.04 -8.56
N SER A 212 5.19 0.85 -7.54
CA SER A 212 6.23 0.73 -6.52
C SER A 212 5.78 1.37 -5.21
N ARG A 213 6.13 0.76 -4.09
CA ARG A 213 5.94 1.31 -2.76
C ARG A 213 7.24 1.19 -2.00
N ARG A 214 7.65 2.24 -1.30
CA ARG A 214 8.83 2.16 -0.45
C ARG A 214 8.52 1.36 0.80
N SER A 215 9.53 0.65 1.33
CA SER A 215 9.42 -0.04 2.62
C SER A 215 9.00 0.93 3.74
N SER A 216 8.48 0.38 4.82
CA SER A 216 8.24 1.15 6.04
C SER A 216 8.66 0.30 7.23
N SER A 217 9.80 0.65 7.84
CA SER A 217 10.29 -0.01 9.07
C SER A 217 10.96 0.98 9.99
N GLY A 218 10.87 0.72 11.29
CA GLY A 218 11.55 1.48 12.32
C GLY A 218 13.00 1.06 12.49
N TRP A 219 13.78 1.91 13.16
CA TRP A 219 15.08 1.57 13.69
C TRP A 219 15.30 2.27 15.04
N GLU A 220 16.07 1.61 15.90
CA GLU A 220 16.44 2.12 17.21
C GLU A 220 17.95 2.00 17.41
N LEU A 221 18.58 3.12 17.76
CA LEU A 221 20.00 3.23 18.09
C LEU A 221 20.15 3.52 19.57
N ASN A 222 20.80 2.63 20.30
CA ASN A 222 21.16 2.79 21.71
C ASN A 222 22.67 2.97 21.84
N VAL A 223 23.07 4.05 22.46
CA VAL A 223 24.48 4.45 22.64
C VAL A 223 24.82 4.57 24.11
N THR A 224 25.99 4.07 24.51
CA THR A 224 26.52 4.18 25.87
C THR A 224 27.91 4.79 25.88
N GLY A 225 28.22 5.45 26.97
CA GLY A 225 29.55 6.03 27.29
C GLY A 225 29.88 5.92 28.76
N VAL A 226 31.11 6.28 29.15
CA VAL A 226 31.55 6.27 30.52
C VAL A 226 31.18 7.59 31.20
N PRO A 227 30.32 7.59 32.24
CA PRO A 227 29.97 8.80 32.96
C PRO A 227 31.14 9.27 33.84
N ALA A 228 31.42 10.55 33.82
CA ALA A 228 32.45 11.18 34.63
C ALA A 228 32.17 12.68 34.76
N HIS A 229 32.92 13.36 35.63
CA HIS A 229 32.90 14.83 35.62
C HIS A 229 33.42 15.36 34.27
N SER A 230 32.80 16.42 33.75
CA SER A 230 33.10 16.96 32.41
C SER A 230 34.57 17.35 32.19
N SER A 231 35.32 17.66 33.25
CA SER A 231 36.76 17.88 33.15
C SER A 231 37.56 16.64 32.72
N GLN A 232 36.98 15.45 32.74
CA GLN A 232 37.60 14.18 32.34
C GLN A 232 37.22 13.75 30.91
N VAL A 233 36.38 14.52 30.20
CA VAL A 233 36.00 14.23 28.80
C VAL A 233 37.26 14.20 27.92
N PHE A 234 37.30 13.32 26.94
CA PHE A 234 38.41 13.09 26.00
C PHE A 234 39.67 12.45 26.60
N THR A 235 39.66 12.08 27.89
CA THR A 235 40.73 11.23 28.41
C THR A 235 40.59 9.79 27.93
N SER A 236 41.68 9.03 27.93
CA SER A 236 41.69 7.61 27.56
C SER A 236 40.78 6.73 28.43
N LYS A 237 40.44 7.16 29.64
CA LYS A 237 39.59 6.45 30.60
C LYS A 237 38.10 6.73 30.41
N VAL A 238 37.74 7.91 29.93
CA VAL A 238 36.34 8.38 29.82
C VAL A 238 35.87 8.48 28.38
N GLY A 239 36.74 8.86 27.47
CA GLY A 239 36.38 9.03 26.07
C GLY A 239 35.45 10.22 25.81
N ALA A 240 34.65 10.12 24.77
CA ALA A 240 33.81 11.22 24.29
C ALA A 240 32.40 11.27 24.92
N GLY A 241 31.92 10.14 25.45
CA GLY A 241 30.56 10.01 25.97
C GLY A 241 29.50 9.78 24.89
N ALA A 242 28.31 9.38 25.34
CA ALA A 242 27.25 8.89 24.44
C ALA A 242 26.72 9.95 23.47
N ILE A 243 26.65 11.22 23.83
CA ILE A 243 26.11 12.28 22.95
C ILE A 243 27.04 12.57 21.77
N TYR A 244 28.37 12.57 21.96
CA TYR A 244 29.30 12.72 20.84
C TYR A 244 29.24 11.48 19.89
N GLU A 245 29.13 10.29 20.47
CA GLU A 245 29.06 9.07 19.69
C GLU A 245 27.75 9.01 18.82
N VAL A 246 26.61 9.34 19.40
CA VAL A 246 25.34 9.37 18.60
C VAL A 246 25.43 10.43 17.50
N SER A 247 26.04 11.59 17.77
CA SER A 247 26.22 12.65 16.77
C SER A 247 27.10 12.17 15.60
N ARG A 248 28.21 11.47 15.90
CA ARG A 248 29.07 10.85 14.88
C ARG A 248 28.30 9.84 14.02
N ILE A 249 27.53 8.96 14.66
CA ILE A 249 26.77 7.92 13.96
C ILE A 249 25.73 8.56 13.02
N LEU A 250 24.94 9.52 13.48
CA LEU A 250 23.95 10.20 12.65
C LEU A 250 24.60 10.97 11.49
N THR A 251 25.75 11.62 11.74
CA THR A 251 26.54 12.27 10.67
C THR A 251 27.00 11.24 9.64
N GLY A 252 27.49 10.08 10.10
CA GLY A 252 27.94 9.01 9.22
C GLY A 252 26.79 8.40 8.38
N PHE A 253 25.57 8.28 8.93
CA PHE A 253 24.40 7.89 8.15
C PHE A 253 24.13 8.92 7.05
N TYR A 254 24.08 10.21 7.41
CA TYR A 254 23.85 11.29 6.45
C TYR A 254 24.89 11.30 5.33
N GLU A 255 26.16 11.27 5.66
CA GLU A 255 27.25 11.35 4.68
C GLU A 255 27.27 10.17 3.71
N ARG A 256 26.92 8.96 4.19
CA ARG A 256 27.00 7.74 3.36
C ARG A 256 25.74 7.43 2.58
N LEU A 257 24.54 7.90 3.02
CA LEU A 257 23.25 7.46 2.48
C LEU A 257 22.36 8.59 1.94
N SER A 258 22.63 9.86 2.25
CA SER A 258 21.70 10.96 1.88
C SER A 258 21.54 11.19 0.39
N ASN A 259 22.49 10.74 -0.43
CA ASN A 259 22.45 10.86 -1.89
C ASN A 259 21.80 9.66 -2.60
N GLU A 260 21.40 8.61 -1.85
CA GLU A 260 20.73 7.46 -2.43
C GLU A 260 19.32 7.83 -2.88
N LYS A 261 19.08 7.62 -4.18
CA LYS A 261 17.80 7.96 -4.79
C LYS A 261 16.68 7.12 -4.18
N ASP A 262 15.55 7.77 -3.84
CA ASP A 262 14.33 7.16 -3.29
C ASP A 262 14.52 6.47 -1.92
N LEU A 263 15.71 6.55 -1.32
CA LEU A 263 15.96 6.17 0.07
C LEU A 263 15.65 7.35 0.99
N THR A 264 15.00 7.07 2.11
CA THR A 264 14.90 7.99 3.24
C THR A 264 15.13 7.25 4.54
N PHE A 265 15.82 7.91 5.46
CA PHE A 265 16.02 7.44 6.84
C PHE A 265 15.96 8.68 7.73
N ASN A 266 15.00 8.69 8.63
CA ASN A 266 14.73 9.86 9.45
C ASN A 266 14.95 9.56 10.93
N PRO A 267 15.87 10.26 11.63
CA PRO A 267 15.89 10.25 13.08
C PRO A 267 14.74 11.12 13.59
N GLY A 268 13.68 10.48 14.08
CA GLY A 268 12.46 11.17 14.54
C GLY A 268 12.58 11.70 15.96
N VAL A 269 13.24 10.94 16.84
CA VAL A 269 13.45 11.30 18.25
C VAL A 269 14.89 11.03 18.64
N ILE A 270 15.49 11.96 19.40
CA ILE A 270 16.80 11.81 20.02
C ILE A 270 16.73 12.28 21.46
N ILE A 271 17.23 11.46 22.39
CA ILE A 271 17.36 11.80 23.81
C ILE A 271 18.71 11.34 24.33
N GLY A 272 19.32 12.11 25.26
CA GLY A 272 20.63 11.76 25.82
C GLY A 272 20.92 12.42 27.15
N GLY A 273 21.68 11.74 28.01
CA GLY A 273 22.03 12.23 29.34
C GLY A 273 22.71 11.18 30.23
N SER A 274 22.61 11.37 31.54
CA SER A 274 23.09 10.40 32.54
C SER A 274 22.12 9.22 32.70
N ASP A 275 20.83 9.45 32.49
CA ASP A 275 19.77 8.47 32.51
C ASP A 275 18.78 8.75 31.35
N VAL A 276 18.39 7.73 30.59
CA VAL A 276 17.46 7.81 29.45
C VAL A 276 16.45 6.74 29.62
N GLN A 277 15.16 7.14 29.55
CA GLN A 277 14.02 6.22 29.63
C GLN A 277 13.16 6.41 28.40
N ARG A 278 12.95 5.33 27.63
CA ARG A 278 12.03 5.29 26.50
C ARG A 278 10.59 5.11 26.99
N ASP A 279 9.67 5.82 26.37
CA ASP A 279 8.24 5.57 26.45
C ASP A 279 7.76 5.04 25.08
N PRO A 280 7.60 3.72 24.93
CA PRO A 280 7.18 3.13 23.66
C PRO A 280 5.70 3.41 23.33
N VAL A 281 4.88 3.82 24.31
CA VAL A 281 3.45 4.13 24.09
C VAL A 281 3.29 5.52 23.48
N LEU A 282 4.15 6.47 23.89
CA LEU A 282 4.14 7.84 23.39
C LEU A 282 5.13 8.07 22.24
N ASP A 283 5.81 7.02 21.77
CA ASP A 283 6.93 7.09 20.80
C ASP A 283 7.98 8.15 21.19
N GLY A 284 8.21 8.29 22.49
CA GLY A 284 9.06 9.32 23.04
C GLY A 284 9.97 8.81 24.14
N GLY A 285 10.32 9.71 25.04
CA GLY A 285 11.07 9.34 26.22
C GLY A 285 11.52 10.55 27.04
N THR A 286 12.18 10.28 28.16
CA THR A 286 12.75 11.30 29.05
C THR A 286 14.23 11.09 29.22
N ALA A 287 14.97 12.18 29.39
CA ALA A 287 16.40 12.16 29.76
C ALA A 287 16.64 13.05 30.95
N PHE A 288 17.54 12.60 31.79
CA PHE A 288 18.03 13.35 32.94
C PHE A 288 19.56 13.43 32.90
N GLY A 289 20.12 14.58 33.29
CA GLY A 289 21.56 14.77 33.37
C GLY A 289 21.95 16.11 34.02
N LYS A 290 23.25 16.34 34.20
CA LYS A 290 23.80 17.60 34.64
C LYS A 290 24.84 18.07 33.62
N GLU A 291 24.95 19.39 33.43
CA GLU A 291 25.86 19.99 32.44
C GLU A 291 27.33 19.60 32.64
N ASN A 292 27.73 19.34 33.88
CA ASN A 292 29.09 18.97 34.24
C ASN A 292 29.33 17.45 34.35
N ILE A 293 28.46 16.63 33.76
CA ILE A 293 28.59 15.15 33.69
C ILE A 293 28.63 14.70 32.23
N VAL A 294 29.61 13.88 31.88
CA VAL A 294 29.70 13.22 30.59
C VAL A 294 28.51 12.27 30.44
N ALA A 295 27.75 12.40 29.33
CA ALA A 295 26.54 11.60 29.09
C ALA A 295 26.85 10.09 29.03
N LYS A 296 26.13 9.33 29.86
CA LYS A 296 26.23 7.87 29.91
C LYS A 296 25.43 7.18 28.80
N GLN A 297 24.31 7.75 28.43
CA GLN A 297 23.35 7.13 27.48
C GLN A 297 22.86 8.16 26.46
N ALA A 298 22.60 7.68 25.24
CA ALA A 298 21.80 8.37 24.25
C ALA A 298 21.01 7.34 23.47
N MET A 299 19.82 7.72 23.03
CA MET A 299 18.93 6.89 22.21
C MET A 299 18.39 7.70 21.07
N VAL A 300 18.24 7.05 19.90
CA VAL A 300 17.57 7.62 18.73
C VAL A 300 16.58 6.58 18.20
N THR A 301 15.38 7.02 17.86
CA THR A 301 14.43 6.23 17.07
C THR A 301 14.13 6.93 15.76
N GLY A 302 13.87 6.15 14.70
CA GLY A 302 13.61 6.69 13.40
C GLY A 302 12.91 5.69 12.48
N ASP A 303 12.61 6.13 11.25
CA ASP A 303 12.11 5.27 10.18
C ASP A 303 13.11 5.15 9.04
N ILE A 304 12.98 4.09 8.24
CA ILE A 304 13.72 3.86 7.00
C ILE A 304 12.76 3.39 5.91
N ARG A 305 12.88 4.01 4.72
CA ARG A 305 12.08 3.69 3.55
C ARG A 305 12.96 3.53 2.33
N ALA A 306 12.97 2.34 1.76
CA ALA A 306 13.74 1.97 0.57
C ALA A 306 12.81 1.54 -0.57
N ILE A 307 13.27 1.69 -1.82
CA ILE A 307 12.48 1.38 -3.01
C ILE A 307 12.58 -0.09 -3.44
N SER A 308 13.58 -0.81 -2.95
CA SER A 308 13.78 -2.23 -3.26
C SER A 308 14.39 -2.99 -2.07
N PRO A 309 14.22 -4.33 -2.01
CA PRO A 309 14.86 -5.15 -0.98
C PRO A 309 16.37 -5.00 -0.95
N GLU A 310 17.01 -4.87 -2.12
CA GLU A 310 18.46 -4.71 -2.25
C GLU A 310 18.91 -3.36 -1.66
N GLN A 311 18.17 -2.28 -1.93
CA GLN A 311 18.46 -0.97 -1.38
C GLN A 311 18.26 -0.96 0.15
N LEU A 312 17.18 -1.57 0.65
CA LEU A 312 16.95 -1.68 2.09
C LEU A 312 18.11 -2.42 2.78
N LYS A 313 18.50 -3.56 2.25
CA LYS A 313 19.61 -4.35 2.77
C LYS A 313 20.93 -3.57 2.75
N MET A 314 21.26 -2.94 1.62
CA MET A 314 22.45 -2.11 1.47
C MET A 314 22.48 -0.97 2.50
N ALA A 315 21.36 -0.27 2.68
CA ALA A 315 21.25 0.82 3.64
C ALA A 315 21.43 0.32 5.08
N GLN A 316 20.80 -0.78 5.45
CA GLN A 316 20.96 -1.40 6.77
C GLN A 316 22.41 -1.85 7.04
N GLU A 317 23.07 -2.46 6.05
CA GLU A 317 24.48 -2.86 6.15
C GLU A 317 25.42 -1.66 6.36
N ILE A 318 25.20 -0.56 5.62
CA ILE A 318 25.98 0.68 5.78
C ILE A 318 25.74 1.30 7.16
N MET A 319 24.49 1.35 7.62
CA MET A 319 24.16 1.85 8.96
C MET A 319 24.83 1.01 10.05
N GLN A 320 24.81 -0.32 9.96
CA GLN A 320 25.51 -1.21 10.87
C GLN A 320 27.03 -1.00 10.84
N GLN A 321 27.61 -0.79 9.67
CA GLN A 321 29.03 -0.49 9.53
C GLN A 321 29.40 0.81 10.25
N VAL A 322 28.62 1.88 10.04
CA VAL A 322 28.85 3.17 10.76
C VAL A 322 28.78 2.99 12.26
N VAL A 323 27.83 2.19 12.75
CA VAL A 323 27.65 1.92 14.17
C VAL A 323 28.81 1.10 14.74
N SER A 324 29.42 0.21 13.96
CA SER A 324 30.56 -0.59 14.41
C SER A 324 31.85 0.20 14.63
N GLU A 325 31.92 1.40 14.08
CA GLU A 325 33.05 2.33 14.26
C GLU A 325 32.79 3.20 15.51
N HIS A 326 33.52 2.96 16.61
CA HIS A 326 33.26 3.64 17.89
C HIS A 326 34.28 4.72 18.22
N LEU A 327 33.82 5.82 18.84
CA LEU A 327 34.70 6.71 19.57
C LEU A 327 35.26 5.98 20.82
N PRO A 328 36.44 6.40 21.34
CA PRO A 328 37.01 5.77 22.52
C PRO A 328 36.03 5.74 23.71
N GLN A 329 35.96 4.58 24.38
CA GLN A 329 35.12 4.34 25.55
C GLN A 329 33.61 4.51 25.32
N THR A 330 33.14 4.32 24.09
CA THR A 330 31.72 4.28 23.76
C THR A 330 31.33 2.92 23.18
N ASN A 331 30.03 2.61 23.18
CA ASN A 331 29.46 1.48 22.51
C ASN A 331 28.10 1.87 21.93
N ALA A 332 27.67 1.21 20.83
CA ALA A 332 26.38 1.47 20.19
C ALA A 332 25.78 0.18 19.67
N VAL A 333 24.45 0.09 19.72
CA VAL A 333 23.65 -1.04 19.19
C VAL A 333 22.54 -0.45 18.34
N LEU A 334 22.45 -0.90 17.10
CA LEU A 334 21.39 -0.53 16.15
C LEU A 334 20.51 -1.74 15.87
N ASN A 335 19.22 -1.59 16.11
CA ASN A 335 18.20 -2.58 15.78
C ASN A 335 17.27 -2.03 14.70
N PHE A 336 16.74 -2.91 13.85
CA PHE A 336 15.70 -2.61 12.89
C PHE A 336 14.45 -3.37 13.27
N ASP A 337 13.31 -2.69 13.20
CA ASP A 337 12.02 -3.31 13.44
C ASP A 337 11.55 -4.06 12.20
N GLU A 338 10.76 -5.10 12.41
CA GLU A 338 10.01 -5.74 11.35
C GLU A 338 8.96 -4.78 10.79
N GLY A 339 8.94 -4.57 9.48
CA GLY A 339 8.06 -3.62 8.81
C GLY A 339 7.61 -4.10 7.43
N TYR A 340 6.91 -3.21 6.72
CA TYR A 340 6.46 -3.48 5.36
C TYR A 340 7.64 -3.54 4.39
N PRO A 341 7.75 -4.61 3.58
CA PRO A 341 8.79 -4.71 2.56
C PRO A 341 8.57 -3.68 1.44
N PRO A 342 9.57 -3.38 0.63
CA PRO A 342 9.36 -2.55 -0.56
C PRO A 342 8.75 -3.36 -1.70
N LEU A 343 7.91 -2.70 -2.49
CA LEU A 343 7.49 -3.14 -3.82
C LEU A 343 8.35 -2.41 -4.87
N ALA A 344 9.32 -3.08 -5.45
CA ALA A 344 10.20 -2.48 -6.46
C ALA A 344 9.46 -2.21 -7.79
N PRO A 345 9.82 -1.16 -8.57
CA PRO A 345 9.23 -0.85 -9.88
C PRO A 345 9.79 -1.78 -10.97
N THR A 346 9.43 -3.06 -10.92
CA THR A 346 9.91 -4.09 -11.85
C THR A 346 9.42 -3.84 -13.30
N GLU A 347 10.06 -4.48 -14.27
CA GLU A 347 9.57 -4.44 -15.66
C GLU A 347 8.18 -5.08 -15.80
N GLY A 348 7.86 -6.08 -14.97
CA GLY A 348 6.52 -6.66 -14.88
C GLY A 348 5.48 -5.63 -14.43
N ASN A 349 5.77 -4.86 -13.38
CA ASN A 349 4.88 -3.81 -12.87
C ASN A 349 4.67 -2.69 -13.91
N LYS A 350 5.73 -2.26 -14.58
CA LYS A 350 5.64 -1.28 -15.68
C LYS A 350 4.77 -1.78 -16.83
N LYS A 351 4.89 -3.07 -17.18
CA LYS A 351 4.07 -3.70 -18.21
C LYS A 351 2.59 -3.77 -17.79
N LEU A 352 2.30 -4.07 -16.53
CA LEU A 352 0.94 -4.09 -16.01
C LEU A 352 0.32 -2.68 -16.04
N LEU A 353 1.07 -1.64 -15.67
CA LEU A 353 0.65 -0.25 -15.80
C LEU A 353 0.32 0.11 -17.25
N ALA A 354 1.14 -0.35 -18.22
CA ALA A 354 0.87 -0.12 -19.63
C ALA A 354 -0.44 -0.80 -20.09
N TYR A 355 -0.72 -2.02 -19.64
CA TYR A 355 -2.02 -2.67 -19.87
C TYR A 355 -3.18 -1.89 -19.26
N TYR A 356 -3.03 -1.43 -18.02
CA TYR A 356 -4.04 -0.62 -17.35
C TYR A 356 -4.28 0.72 -18.06
N SER A 357 -3.21 1.40 -18.50
CA SER A 357 -3.30 2.62 -19.31
C SER A 357 -4.06 2.40 -20.60
N THR A 358 -3.77 1.29 -21.32
CA THR A 358 -4.51 0.93 -22.55
C THR A 358 -6.01 0.76 -22.29
N VAL A 359 -6.38 0.06 -21.20
CA VAL A 359 -7.80 -0.08 -20.82
C VAL A 359 -8.43 1.29 -20.53
N SER A 360 -7.72 2.16 -19.84
CA SER A 360 -8.17 3.52 -19.53
C SER A 360 -8.39 4.37 -20.80
N GLU A 361 -7.45 4.30 -21.73
CA GLU A 361 -7.53 5.03 -23.01
C GLU A 361 -8.67 4.51 -23.88
N ASP A 362 -8.86 3.19 -23.95
CA ASP A 362 -9.97 2.56 -24.67
C ASP A 362 -11.33 3.02 -24.11
N LEU A 363 -11.46 3.20 -22.80
CA LEU A 363 -12.64 3.73 -22.13
C LEU A 363 -12.82 5.25 -22.29
N GLY A 364 -11.87 5.95 -22.95
CA GLY A 364 -11.89 7.41 -23.08
C GLY A 364 -11.54 8.16 -21.79
N LEU A 365 -10.93 7.47 -20.82
CA LEU A 365 -10.55 8.06 -19.51
C LEU A 365 -9.12 8.62 -19.48
N GLY A 366 -8.39 8.50 -20.61
CA GLY A 366 -7.05 9.02 -20.80
C GLY A 366 -5.94 8.09 -20.32
N LYS A 367 -4.71 8.50 -20.58
CA LYS A 367 -3.48 7.78 -20.23
C LYS A 367 -3.27 7.75 -18.72
N VAL A 368 -2.73 6.63 -18.24
CA VAL A 368 -2.31 6.45 -16.83
C VAL A 368 -0.78 6.36 -16.78
N THR A 369 -0.19 7.03 -15.79
CA THR A 369 1.26 7.05 -15.52
C THR A 369 1.57 6.53 -14.11
N ALA A 370 2.84 6.25 -13.84
CA ALA A 370 3.24 5.81 -12.50
C ALA A 370 3.21 6.95 -11.48
N VAL A 371 2.74 6.65 -10.27
CA VAL A 371 2.92 7.53 -9.09
C VAL A 371 4.41 7.67 -8.79
N ASN A 372 4.82 8.85 -8.33
CA ASN A 372 6.16 9.02 -7.79
C ASN A 372 6.30 8.15 -6.52
N PRO A 373 7.36 7.32 -6.39
CA PRO A 373 7.54 6.44 -5.23
C PRO A 373 7.53 7.15 -3.88
N ARG A 374 7.84 8.46 -3.84
CA ARG A 374 7.81 9.25 -2.61
C ARG A 374 6.39 9.60 -2.16
N ASP A 375 5.43 9.57 -3.08
CA ASP A 375 4.03 9.91 -2.84
C ASP A 375 3.17 8.65 -2.63
N ALA A 376 3.77 7.45 -2.71
CA ALA A 376 3.15 6.17 -2.41
C ALA A 376 3.61 5.65 -1.05
N GLY A 377 2.72 5.59 -0.07
CA GLY A 377 2.95 4.96 1.23
C GLY A 377 3.19 3.44 1.12
N ALA A 378 3.57 2.80 2.22
CA ALA A 378 3.58 1.34 2.29
C ALA A 378 2.14 0.82 2.26
N ALA A 379 1.91 -0.36 1.69
CA ALA A 379 0.61 -1.04 1.70
C ALA A 379 0.80 -2.55 1.52
N ASP A 380 -0.25 -3.30 1.75
CA ASP A 380 -0.27 -4.76 1.77
C ASP A 380 0.23 -5.41 0.47
N ILE A 381 0.05 -4.78 -0.68
CA ILE A 381 0.58 -5.29 -1.95
C ILE A 381 2.10 -5.50 -1.92
N SER A 382 2.82 -4.79 -1.06
CA SER A 382 4.27 -4.93 -0.89
C SER A 382 4.68 -6.35 -0.49
N PHE A 383 3.82 -7.09 0.22
CA PHE A 383 4.06 -8.49 0.60
C PHE A 383 3.96 -9.47 -0.57
N THR A 384 3.54 -9.03 -1.74
CA THR A 384 3.57 -9.83 -2.97
C THR A 384 4.92 -9.76 -3.71
N SER A 385 5.80 -8.86 -3.28
CA SER A 385 7.11 -8.64 -3.91
C SER A 385 7.93 -9.92 -3.96
N GLY A 386 8.42 -10.26 -5.15
CA GLY A 386 9.20 -11.49 -5.38
C GLY A 386 8.39 -12.77 -5.56
N TYR A 387 7.06 -12.74 -5.39
CA TYR A 387 6.19 -13.91 -5.57
C TYR A 387 5.36 -13.85 -6.85
N VAL A 388 4.96 -12.66 -7.29
CA VAL A 388 4.17 -12.46 -8.51
C VAL A 388 5.02 -11.90 -9.65
N ASP A 389 4.61 -12.18 -10.90
CA ASP A 389 5.28 -11.65 -12.10
C ASP A 389 5.08 -10.14 -12.26
N MET A 390 3.90 -9.65 -11.85
CA MET A 390 3.46 -8.26 -12.01
C MET A 390 2.58 -7.83 -10.83
N ALA A 391 2.75 -6.60 -10.38
CA ALA A 391 1.92 -5.98 -9.35
C ALA A 391 1.59 -4.53 -9.71
N ILE A 392 0.36 -4.10 -9.40
CA ILE A 392 -0.09 -2.71 -9.50
C ILE A 392 -1.06 -2.42 -8.34
N ASP A 393 -1.01 -1.21 -7.82
CA ASP A 393 -1.85 -0.76 -6.72
C ASP A 393 -2.38 0.65 -6.97
N GLY A 394 -3.16 1.20 -6.01
CA GLY A 394 -3.75 2.52 -6.16
C GLY A 394 -4.88 2.54 -7.18
N LEU A 395 -5.58 1.41 -7.33
CA LEU A 395 -6.68 1.27 -8.29
C LEU A 395 -8.06 1.35 -7.62
N GLY A 396 -8.13 1.82 -6.39
CA GLY A 396 -9.35 1.98 -5.61
C GLY A 396 -10.21 3.19 -5.97
N LEU A 397 -11.08 3.58 -5.05
CA LEU A 397 -12.01 4.68 -5.25
C LEU A 397 -11.33 6.02 -4.95
N PHE A 398 -11.24 6.87 -5.95
CA PHE A 398 -10.60 8.17 -5.81
C PHE A 398 -11.37 9.11 -4.92
N GLY A 399 -10.64 9.73 -4.00
CA GLY A 399 -11.15 10.65 -3.02
C GLY A 399 -10.08 11.61 -2.54
N GLY A 400 -10.02 11.87 -1.26
CA GLY A 400 -8.98 12.67 -0.66
C GLY A 400 -9.16 12.81 0.85
N TYR A 401 -8.14 13.37 1.48
CA TYR A 401 -8.06 13.55 2.93
C TYR A 401 -8.17 12.24 3.73
N GLY A 402 -7.71 11.12 3.16
CA GLY A 402 -7.60 9.85 3.89
C GLY A 402 -6.98 10.05 5.28
N HIS A 403 -7.31 9.21 6.25
CA HIS A 403 -6.89 9.29 7.65
C HIS A 403 -7.32 10.58 8.39
N THR A 404 -8.26 11.35 7.85
CA THR A 404 -8.81 12.54 8.51
C THR A 404 -10.34 12.54 8.55
N ASP A 405 -10.92 13.35 9.42
CA ASP A 405 -12.37 13.58 9.50
C ASP A 405 -12.98 14.30 8.28
N LYS A 406 -12.17 14.57 7.26
CA LYS A 406 -12.56 15.18 5.98
C LYS A 406 -12.49 14.19 4.82
N GLU A 407 -12.22 12.92 5.09
CA GLU A 407 -12.14 11.90 4.05
C GLU A 407 -13.40 11.88 3.19
N TYR A 408 -13.20 11.92 1.88
CA TYR A 408 -14.28 11.88 0.90
C TYR A 408 -13.94 10.99 -0.28
N ALA A 409 -14.97 10.57 -1.02
CA ALA A 409 -14.82 9.92 -2.31
C ALA A 409 -15.62 10.64 -3.40
N ASN A 410 -15.10 10.60 -4.63
CA ASN A 410 -15.80 11.02 -5.82
C ASN A 410 -16.55 9.84 -6.46
N LEU A 411 -17.85 9.77 -6.19
CA LEU A 411 -18.73 8.67 -6.59
C LEU A 411 -18.83 8.49 -8.12
N ASN A 412 -18.54 9.52 -8.92
CA ASN A 412 -18.48 9.39 -10.38
C ASN A 412 -17.38 8.43 -10.84
N TRP A 413 -16.35 8.21 -10.01
CA TRP A 413 -15.29 7.28 -10.32
C TRP A 413 -15.62 5.84 -9.95
N LEU A 414 -16.61 5.58 -9.11
CA LEU A 414 -16.98 4.21 -8.74
C LEU A 414 -17.28 3.35 -9.99
N PRO A 415 -18.22 3.68 -10.89
CA PRO A 415 -18.43 2.89 -12.10
C PRO A 415 -17.29 2.98 -13.12
N ARG A 416 -16.61 4.13 -13.23
CA ARG A 416 -15.52 4.30 -14.20
C ARG A 416 -14.34 3.42 -13.85
N GLN A 417 -13.96 3.41 -12.58
CA GLN A 417 -12.83 2.61 -12.09
C GLN A 417 -13.19 1.12 -12.08
N THR A 418 -14.40 0.75 -11.68
CA THR A 418 -14.87 -0.64 -11.76
C THR A 418 -14.80 -1.17 -13.21
N LYS A 419 -15.12 -0.35 -14.23
CA LYS A 419 -14.94 -0.74 -15.65
C LYS A 419 -13.48 -0.98 -15.99
N ARG A 420 -12.56 -0.10 -15.54
CA ARG A 420 -11.12 -0.30 -15.75
C ARG A 420 -10.64 -1.62 -15.16
N ILE A 421 -11.04 -1.93 -13.92
CA ILE A 421 -10.63 -3.15 -13.22
C ILE A 421 -11.21 -4.38 -13.90
N ALA A 422 -12.52 -4.42 -14.18
CA ALA A 422 -13.17 -5.56 -14.79
C ALA A 422 -12.59 -5.87 -16.18
N LEU A 423 -12.33 -4.85 -17.01
CA LEU A 423 -11.72 -5.03 -18.32
C LEU A 423 -10.25 -5.45 -18.22
N LEU A 424 -9.48 -4.87 -17.28
CA LEU A 424 -8.10 -5.29 -17.03
C LEU A 424 -8.04 -6.76 -16.66
N MET A 425 -8.83 -7.18 -15.65
CA MET A 425 -8.92 -8.57 -15.23
C MET A 425 -9.30 -9.51 -16.39
N TYR A 426 -10.29 -9.14 -17.18
CA TYR A 426 -10.71 -9.92 -18.34
C TYR A 426 -9.56 -10.08 -19.35
N ARG A 427 -8.90 -8.98 -19.75
CA ARG A 427 -7.81 -9.00 -20.74
C ARG A 427 -6.60 -9.79 -20.26
N LEU A 428 -6.23 -9.66 -18.98
CA LEU A 428 -5.08 -10.38 -18.40
C LEU A 428 -5.30 -11.90 -18.37
N THR A 429 -6.53 -12.36 -18.25
CA THR A 429 -6.85 -13.80 -18.19
C THR A 429 -7.10 -14.45 -19.57
N GLN A 430 -7.13 -13.66 -20.66
CA GLN A 430 -7.27 -14.21 -22.01
C GLN A 430 -5.96 -14.77 -22.58
N ASN A 431 -4.81 -14.41 -22.04
CA ASN A 431 -3.51 -14.89 -22.49
C ASN A 431 -3.15 -16.20 -21.76
N PRO A 432 -2.86 -17.30 -22.50
CA PRO A 432 -2.41 -18.53 -21.86
C PRO A 432 -1.11 -18.27 -21.09
N VAL A 433 -0.98 -18.91 -19.95
CA VAL A 433 0.24 -18.86 -19.13
C VAL A 433 1.39 -19.41 -19.95
N GLY A 434 2.38 -18.58 -20.28
CA GLY A 434 3.68 -19.10 -20.69
C GLY A 434 4.23 -19.91 -19.51
N ASN A 435 4.61 -21.17 -19.77
CA ASN A 435 5.13 -22.06 -18.73
C ASN A 435 6.11 -21.32 -17.82
N LYS A 436 5.82 -21.32 -16.50
CA LYS A 436 6.84 -20.94 -15.50
C LYS A 436 8.04 -21.86 -15.73
N LYS A 437 9.19 -21.28 -16.08
CA LYS A 437 10.46 -22.00 -16.21
C LYS A 437 11.06 -22.25 -14.84
#